data_929f9598005d2da3d43b43d564f00d08
#
_entry.id   929f9598005d2da3d43b43d564f00d08
#
_cell.length_a   1.000
_cell.length_b   1.000
_cell.length_c   1.000
_cell.angle_alpha   90.00
_cell.angle_beta   90.00
_cell.angle_gamma   90.00
#
_symmetry.space_group_name_H-M   'P 1'
#
loop_
_entity.id
_entity.type
_entity.pdbx_description
1 polymer ?
#
loop_
_entity_poly.entity_id
_entity_poly.type
_entity_poly.pdbx_seq_one_letter_code
_entity_poly.pdbx_strand_id
1 'polypeptide(L)'
;MISLVDYLSVYTDNRYKHLKLSDERKEHLLNLDAEYGELVQLFRKRFNAKRVENLDEEREHFLTARKRGLKYFPQIELEIDSSEDKDNILPRLKNLISEFRDFDCYVSKFHIESLQNMVRVVEGLTNASNHTTITAHHKQTPSLLNLEAAYEMLRNHPYEDVDEERNITADEAIKRIQKHINKFKYKWTVEPDDKIMSRMIVNLNRTMNVRPDAMFSETDIETLKRHEVEAHIGRRYYGLKSGLNLFLCGLVRSGVLDEGLAIYNSLHKTEEIKPNIEFNIALKTIIAYHIDKMDFCEIFDMCKKLAQSAPDSVIFDNIIRFKRELQDSSLIGGNGDAMSYFCGYQIVKDMNDEERNDILKYNVGPHHLGEINTIKQFLKINKFKSLI
;
A
#
# COMPACT_ATOMS: atom_id res chain seq x y z
N MET A 1 3.95 9.36 -22.94
CA MET A 1 4.22 10.24 -21.79
C MET A 1 2.87 10.79 -21.37
N ILE A 2 2.19 10.11 -20.41
CA ILE A 2 1.28 10.88 -19.57
C ILE A 2 2.23 11.66 -18.71
N SER A 3 2.51 12.89 -19.13
CA SER A 3 3.43 13.75 -18.41
C SER A 3 2.84 13.97 -17.02
N LEU A 4 3.69 14.21 -16.03
CA LEU A 4 3.27 14.73 -14.73
C LEU A 4 2.23 15.88 -14.90
N VAL A 5 2.29 16.58 -16.03
CA VAL A 5 1.42 17.70 -16.45
C VAL A 5 -0.02 17.23 -16.74
N ASP A 6 -0.23 16.03 -17.30
CA ASP A 6 -1.59 15.51 -17.57
C ASP A 6 -2.31 15.06 -16.28
N TYR A 7 -1.54 14.72 -15.23
CA TYR A 7 -2.07 14.50 -13.87
C TYR A 7 -2.39 15.82 -13.13
N LEU A 8 -1.68 16.89 -13.44
CA LEU A 8 -1.80 18.19 -12.76
C LEU A 8 -2.98 19.05 -13.26
N SER A 9 -3.57 18.73 -14.43
CA SER A 9 -4.54 19.63 -15.09
C SER A 9 -6.01 19.46 -14.64
N VAL A 10 -6.34 18.51 -13.78
CA VAL A 10 -7.76 18.15 -13.50
C VAL A 10 -8.39 18.91 -12.31
N TYR A 11 -7.62 19.56 -11.43
CA TYR A 11 -8.17 20.11 -10.19
C TYR A 11 -7.73 21.55 -9.84
N THR A 12 -8.02 22.52 -10.69
CA THR A 12 -8.15 23.92 -10.24
C THR A 12 -9.61 24.22 -9.92
N ASP A 13 -10.18 23.52 -8.94
CA ASP A 13 -11.52 23.84 -8.46
C ASP A 13 -11.43 25.04 -7.50
N ASN A 14 -11.76 26.23 -8.03
CA ASN A 14 -11.77 27.49 -7.30
C ASN A 14 -12.82 27.56 -6.17
N ARG A 15 -13.57 26.50 -5.90
CA ARG A 15 -14.65 26.46 -4.90
C ARG A 15 -14.13 26.40 -3.47
N TYR A 16 -12.94 25.84 -3.21
CA TYR A 16 -12.39 25.66 -1.87
C TYR A 16 -11.39 26.78 -1.52
N LYS A 17 -11.91 27.99 -1.24
CA LYS A 17 -11.06 29.20 -1.06
C LYS A 17 -10.62 29.50 0.37
N HIS A 18 -11.26 28.90 1.38
CA HIS A 18 -10.99 29.27 2.76
C HIS A 18 -9.81 28.53 3.36
N LEU A 19 -8.63 29.16 3.29
CA LEU A 19 -7.44 28.65 3.95
C LEU A 19 -7.47 28.89 5.46
N LYS A 20 -8.05 30.01 5.92
CA LYS A 20 -8.17 30.37 7.36
C LYS A 20 -9.57 30.06 7.87
N LEU A 21 -9.65 29.27 8.93
CA LEU A 21 -10.89 28.92 9.61
C LEU A 21 -11.08 29.77 10.88
N SER A 22 -12.33 30.09 11.24
CA SER A 22 -12.67 30.52 12.59
C SER A 22 -12.49 29.37 13.59
N ASP A 23 -12.43 29.67 14.88
CA ASP A 23 -12.26 28.60 15.89
C ASP A 23 -13.44 27.62 15.89
N GLU A 24 -14.69 28.13 15.74
CA GLU A 24 -15.88 27.28 15.59
C GLU A 24 -15.78 26.34 14.37
N ARG A 25 -15.40 26.87 13.20
CA ARG A 25 -15.23 26.07 11.99
C ARG A 25 -14.08 25.07 12.13
N LYS A 26 -13.03 25.41 12.88
CA LYS A 26 -11.92 24.51 13.16
C LYS A 26 -12.37 23.35 14.04
N GLU A 27 -13.14 23.63 15.10
CA GLU A 27 -13.70 22.59 15.97
C GLU A 27 -14.64 21.66 15.18
N HIS A 28 -15.50 22.22 14.34
CA HIS A 28 -16.37 21.43 13.47
C HIS A 28 -15.56 20.54 12.51
N LEU A 29 -14.52 21.07 11.85
CA LEU A 29 -13.62 20.26 11.00
C LEU A 29 -12.98 19.12 11.79
N LEU A 30 -12.50 19.38 13.01
CA LEU A 30 -11.86 18.33 13.83
C LEU A 30 -12.84 17.21 14.21
N ASN A 31 -14.11 17.53 14.45
CA ASN A 31 -15.14 16.54 14.74
C ASN A 31 -15.41 15.65 13.50
N LEU A 32 -15.55 16.26 12.32
CA LEU A 32 -15.73 15.50 11.06
C LEU A 32 -14.48 14.65 10.72
N ASP A 33 -13.27 15.20 10.94
CA ASP A 33 -12.01 14.49 10.70
C ASP A 33 -11.80 13.32 11.70
N ALA A 34 -12.29 13.44 12.92
CA ALA A 34 -12.28 12.34 13.88
C ALA A 34 -13.18 11.18 13.42
N GLU A 35 -14.42 11.48 12.98
CA GLU A 35 -15.32 10.48 12.42
C GLU A 35 -14.74 9.83 11.14
N TYR A 36 -14.11 10.63 10.27
CA TYR A 36 -13.38 10.12 9.11
C TYR A 36 -12.31 9.12 9.53
N GLY A 37 -11.48 9.44 10.54
CA GLY A 37 -10.44 8.56 11.04
C GLY A 37 -11.00 7.22 11.57
N GLU A 38 -12.11 7.25 12.30
CA GLU A 38 -12.79 6.03 12.76
C GLU A 38 -13.29 5.18 11.60
N LEU A 39 -13.94 5.80 10.61
CA LEU A 39 -14.44 5.10 9.42
C LEU A 39 -13.32 4.48 8.59
N VAL A 40 -12.17 5.14 8.45
CA VAL A 40 -11.00 4.58 7.75
C VAL A 40 -10.44 3.36 8.52
N GLN A 41 -10.37 3.42 9.86
CA GLN A 41 -9.91 2.28 10.66
C GLN A 41 -10.87 1.10 10.53
N LEU A 42 -12.18 1.35 10.62
CA LEU A 42 -13.21 0.33 10.44
C LEU A 42 -13.14 -0.29 9.03
N PHE A 43 -13.02 0.55 7.99
CA PHE A 43 -12.87 0.11 6.61
C PHE A 43 -11.64 -0.80 6.43
N ARG A 44 -10.47 -0.35 6.92
CA ARG A 44 -9.23 -1.16 6.81
C ARG A 44 -9.32 -2.49 7.55
N LYS A 45 -9.90 -2.51 8.75
CA LYS A 45 -10.09 -3.76 9.51
C LYS A 45 -10.90 -4.79 8.73
N ARG A 46 -11.85 -4.35 7.92
CA ARG A 46 -12.77 -5.23 7.17
C ARG A 46 -12.25 -5.67 5.82
N PHE A 47 -11.59 -4.75 5.13
CA PHE A 47 -11.21 -4.95 3.72
C PHE A 47 -9.71 -5.21 3.54
N ASN A 48 -8.91 -5.24 4.62
CA ASN A 48 -7.55 -5.76 4.52
C ASN A 48 -7.59 -7.28 4.36
N ALA A 49 -6.82 -7.78 3.41
CA ALA A 49 -6.68 -9.20 3.16
C ALA A 49 -6.23 -9.94 4.44
N LYS A 50 -7.03 -10.90 4.88
CA LYS A 50 -6.70 -11.78 5.98
C LYS A 50 -5.72 -12.86 5.52
N ARG A 51 -5.17 -13.62 6.48
CA ARG A 51 -4.25 -14.73 6.21
C ARG A 51 -4.92 -15.74 5.29
N VAL A 52 -4.18 -16.20 4.29
CA VAL A 52 -4.54 -17.37 3.48
C VAL A 52 -4.06 -18.60 4.26
N GLU A 53 -4.97 -19.48 4.65
CA GLU A 53 -4.62 -20.62 5.51
C GLU A 53 -3.92 -21.74 4.74
N ASN A 54 -4.32 -21.99 3.51
CA ASN A 54 -3.84 -23.09 2.68
C ASN A 54 -2.71 -22.72 1.70
N LEU A 55 -2.03 -21.58 1.88
CA LEU A 55 -1.09 -21.05 0.88
C LEU A 55 0.10 -21.99 0.60
N ASP A 56 0.68 -22.57 1.65
CA ASP A 56 1.85 -23.43 1.51
C ASP A 56 1.49 -24.77 0.85
N GLU A 57 0.31 -25.31 1.15
CA GLU A 57 -0.23 -26.52 0.53
C GLU A 57 -0.50 -26.29 -0.97
N GLU A 58 -1.17 -25.20 -1.31
CA GLU A 58 -1.48 -24.84 -2.69
C GLU A 58 -0.22 -24.54 -3.51
N ARG A 59 0.80 -23.95 -2.88
CA ARG A 59 2.13 -23.79 -3.51
C ARG A 59 2.74 -25.13 -3.87
N GLU A 60 2.74 -26.10 -2.93
CA GLU A 60 3.31 -27.43 -3.14
C GLU A 60 2.55 -28.19 -4.23
N HIS A 61 1.22 -28.18 -4.20
CA HIS A 61 0.36 -28.79 -5.23
C HIS A 61 0.66 -28.20 -6.61
N PHE A 62 0.71 -26.86 -6.72
CA PHE A 62 1.03 -26.18 -7.97
C PHE A 62 2.41 -26.59 -8.52
N LEU A 63 3.45 -26.48 -7.69
CA LEU A 63 4.82 -26.79 -8.11
C LEU A 63 4.98 -28.27 -8.50
N THR A 64 4.31 -29.17 -7.79
CA THR A 64 4.29 -30.60 -8.12
C THR A 64 3.58 -30.87 -9.43
N ALA A 65 2.43 -30.25 -9.68
CA ALA A 65 1.72 -30.37 -10.95
C ALA A 65 2.56 -29.85 -12.12
N ARG A 66 3.21 -28.69 -11.95
CA ARG A 66 4.09 -28.10 -12.98
C ARG A 66 5.28 -29.01 -13.34
N LYS A 67 5.93 -29.64 -12.35
CA LYS A 67 7.01 -30.62 -12.59
C LYS A 67 6.55 -31.81 -13.43
N ARG A 68 5.26 -32.16 -13.37
CA ARG A 68 4.62 -33.22 -14.16
C ARG A 68 4.05 -32.75 -15.51
N GLY A 69 4.22 -31.46 -15.85
CA GLY A 69 3.65 -30.87 -17.08
C GLY A 69 2.14 -30.69 -17.03
N LEU A 70 1.51 -30.72 -15.85
CA LEU A 70 0.08 -30.58 -15.66
C LEU A 70 -0.31 -29.12 -15.37
N LYS A 71 -1.49 -28.70 -15.81
CA LYS A 71 -2.10 -27.45 -15.34
C LYS A 71 -2.76 -27.70 -13.98
N TYR A 72 -2.51 -26.79 -13.04
CA TYR A 72 -3.14 -26.73 -11.73
C TYR A 72 -3.40 -25.28 -11.40
N PHE A 73 -4.58 -24.98 -10.89
CA PHE A 73 -4.97 -23.62 -10.47
C PHE A 73 -5.13 -23.61 -8.96
N PRO A 74 -4.25 -22.87 -8.24
CA PRO A 74 -4.35 -22.76 -6.78
C PRO A 74 -5.74 -22.29 -6.34
N GLN A 75 -6.31 -22.97 -5.36
CA GLN A 75 -7.60 -22.64 -4.75
C GLN A 75 -7.33 -21.96 -3.41
N ILE A 76 -7.63 -20.66 -3.31
CA ILE A 76 -7.25 -19.84 -2.18
C ILE A 76 -8.40 -19.76 -1.17
N GLU A 77 -8.13 -20.24 0.04
CA GLU A 77 -9.06 -20.12 1.16
C GLU A 77 -8.80 -18.80 1.89
N LEU A 78 -9.68 -17.81 1.62
CA LEU A 78 -9.68 -16.54 2.33
C LEU A 78 -10.74 -16.57 3.42
N GLU A 79 -10.32 -16.32 4.65
CA GLU A 79 -11.25 -15.95 5.71
C GLU A 79 -11.80 -14.54 5.43
N ILE A 80 -13.05 -14.46 4.95
CA ILE A 80 -13.76 -13.20 4.76
C ILE A 80 -14.54 -12.91 6.03
N ASP A 81 -14.26 -11.78 6.69
CA ASP A 81 -15.08 -11.30 7.79
C ASP A 81 -16.45 -10.88 7.27
N SER A 82 -17.40 -11.82 7.31
CA SER A 82 -18.77 -11.61 6.87
C SER A 82 -19.62 -10.86 7.89
N SER A 83 -19.01 -10.28 8.94
CA SER A 83 -19.74 -9.69 10.05
C SER A 83 -20.77 -8.65 9.60
N GLU A 84 -21.91 -8.65 10.29
CA GLU A 84 -23.19 -7.96 10.07
C GLU A 84 -23.15 -6.44 9.83
N ASP A 85 -22.01 -5.83 10.01
CA ASP A 85 -21.85 -4.37 9.93
C ASP A 85 -21.66 -3.79 8.51
N LYS A 86 -21.67 -4.58 7.42
CA LYS A 86 -21.54 -4.05 6.04
C LYS A 86 -22.63 -3.00 5.75
N ASP A 87 -23.82 -3.23 6.29
CA ASP A 87 -24.98 -2.37 6.06
C ASP A 87 -24.85 -1.00 6.75
N ASN A 88 -23.96 -0.86 7.74
CA ASN A 88 -23.83 0.39 8.49
C ASN A 88 -22.71 1.30 7.99
N ILE A 89 -21.68 0.80 7.31
CA ILE A 89 -20.56 1.64 6.87
C ILE A 89 -20.92 2.55 5.69
N LEU A 90 -21.67 2.03 4.72
CA LEU A 90 -22.01 2.77 3.50
C LEU A 90 -22.89 4.00 3.76
N PRO A 91 -23.97 3.92 4.57
CA PRO A 91 -24.73 5.10 4.97
C PRO A 91 -23.89 6.15 5.70
N ARG A 92 -23.01 5.73 6.62
CA ARG A 92 -22.12 6.64 7.36
C ARG A 92 -21.14 7.35 6.42
N LEU A 93 -20.53 6.64 5.48
CA LEU A 93 -19.66 7.23 4.46
C LEU A 93 -20.39 8.28 3.63
N LYS A 94 -21.62 7.98 3.17
CA LYS A 94 -22.44 8.90 2.36
C LYS A 94 -22.87 10.12 3.15
N ASN A 95 -23.23 9.96 4.43
CA ASN A 95 -23.57 11.06 5.32
C ASN A 95 -22.38 12.01 5.51
N LEU A 96 -21.20 11.45 5.86
CA LEU A 96 -20.01 12.25 6.09
C LEU A 96 -19.55 12.98 4.82
N ILE A 97 -19.74 12.39 3.62
CA ILE A 97 -19.52 13.10 2.35
C ILE A 97 -20.43 14.33 2.24
N SER A 98 -21.71 14.20 2.63
CA SER A 98 -22.65 15.35 2.59
C SER A 98 -22.20 16.45 3.53
N GLU A 99 -21.84 16.12 4.76
CA GLU A 99 -21.37 17.09 5.76
C GLU A 99 -20.11 17.82 5.30
N PHE A 100 -19.13 17.11 4.70
CA PHE A 100 -17.95 17.76 4.12
C PHE A 100 -18.25 18.62 2.90
N ARG A 101 -19.32 18.33 2.13
CA ARG A 101 -19.75 19.19 1.01
C ARG A 101 -20.35 20.50 1.49
N ASP A 102 -21.09 20.45 2.60
CA ASP A 102 -21.67 21.64 3.23
C ASP A 102 -20.62 22.46 3.98
N PHE A 103 -19.50 21.83 4.30
CA PHE A 103 -18.38 22.44 4.97
C PHE A 103 -17.31 22.92 3.97
N ASP A 104 -17.48 24.14 3.42
CA ASP A 104 -16.55 24.74 2.46
C ASP A 104 -15.18 25.07 3.11
N CYS A 105 -14.24 24.14 3.03
CA CYS A 105 -12.90 24.23 3.58
C CYS A 105 -11.91 23.59 2.59
N TYR A 106 -10.70 24.14 2.54
CA TYR A 106 -9.68 23.65 1.60
C TYR A 106 -9.42 22.14 1.67
N VAL A 107 -9.36 21.55 2.87
CA VAL A 107 -9.09 20.11 3.04
C VAL A 107 -10.32 19.23 2.90
N SER A 108 -11.54 19.79 2.89
CA SER A 108 -12.78 19.01 2.72
C SER A 108 -12.80 18.23 1.41
N LYS A 109 -12.23 18.78 0.34
CA LYS A 109 -12.13 18.08 -0.95
C LYS A 109 -11.36 16.77 -0.85
N PHE A 110 -10.30 16.70 -0.06
CA PHE A 110 -9.50 15.48 0.12
C PHE A 110 -10.24 14.44 0.97
N HIS A 111 -11.00 14.89 1.99
CA HIS A 111 -11.89 14.00 2.73
C HIS A 111 -12.95 13.40 1.82
N ILE A 112 -13.64 14.23 1.02
CA ILE A 112 -14.67 13.79 0.07
C ILE A 112 -14.09 12.79 -0.92
N GLU A 113 -12.93 13.07 -1.49
CA GLU A 113 -12.26 12.18 -2.45
C GLU A 113 -11.94 10.82 -1.82
N SER A 114 -11.38 10.81 -0.59
CA SER A 114 -11.07 9.60 0.14
C SER A 114 -12.34 8.80 0.50
N LEU A 115 -13.38 9.46 0.98
CA LEU A 115 -14.66 8.84 1.31
C LEU A 115 -15.36 8.27 0.07
N GLN A 116 -15.36 8.99 -1.06
CA GLN A 116 -15.90 8.51 -2.33
C GLN A 116 -15.14 7.28 -2.85
N ASN A 117 -13.83 7.22 -2.62
CA ASN A 117 -13.06 6.03 -2.94
C ASN A 117 -13.49 4.84 -2.08
N MET A 118 -13.68 5.03 -0.77
CA MET A 118 -14.19 3.97 0.12
C MET A 118 -15.60 3.52 -0.28
N VAL A 119 -16.52 4.45 -0.62
CA VAL A 119 -17.85 4.12 -1.12
C VAL A 119 -17.77 3.22 -2.34
N ARG A 120 -16.94 3.57 -3.33
CA ARG A 120 -16.76 2.74 -4.53
C ARG A 120 -16.28 1.33 -4.20
N VAL A 121 -15.33 1.19 -3.28
CA VAL A 121 -14.84 -0.14 -2.85
C VAL A 121 -15.96 -0.93 -2.17
N VAL A 122 -16.70 -0.32 -1.21
CA VAL A 122 -17.79 -1.00 -0.50
C VAL A 122 -18.90 -1.40 -1.46
N GLU A 123 -19.37 -0.50 -2.33
CA GLU A 123 -20.42 -0.81 -3.33
C GLU A 123 -19.96 -1.89 -4.30
N GLY A 124 -18.69 -1.87 -4.68
CA GLY A 124 -18.12 -2.90 -5.51
C GLY A 124 -18.12 -4.28 -4.85
N LEU A 125 -17.69 -4.35 -3.60
CA LEU A 125 -17.63 -5.61 -2.85
C LEU A 125 -19.01 -6.15 -2.47
N THR A 126 -19.99 -5.28 -2.24
CA THR A 126 -21.39 -5.72 -1.94
C THR A 126 -22.13 -6.22 -3.18
N ASN A 127 -21.81 -5.71 -4.35
CA ASN A 127 -22.39 -6.13 -5.63
C ASN A 127 -21.58 -7.26 -6.29
N ALA A 128 -20.44 -7.64 -5.72
CA ALA A 128 -19.56 -8.66 -6.26
C ALA A 128 -20.00 -10.06 -5.81
N SER A 129 -20.94 -10.63 -6.51
CA SER A 129 -20.95 -12.08 -6.70
C SER A 129 -19.83 -12.54 -7.67
N ASN A 130 -18.97 -11.63 -8.14
CA ASN A 130 -18.03 -11.82 -9.23
C ASN A 130 -16.66 -11.19 -9.00
N HIS A 131 -15.62 -12.01 -9.18
CA HIS A 131 -14.20 -11.68 -9.29
C HIS A 131 -13.88 -10.47 -10.20
N THR A 132 -14.69 -10.20 -11.23
CA THR A 132 -14.61 -9.02 -12.10
C THR A 132 -14.68 -7.71 -11.34
N THR A 133 -15.41 -7.67 -10.25
CA THR A 133 -15.61 -6.45 -9.46
C THR A 133 -14.39 -6.16 -8.59
N ILE A 134 -13.77 -7.18 -7.98
CA ILE A 134 -12.51 -7.03 -7.23
C ILE A 134 -11.44 -6.46 -8.17
N THR A 135 -11.28 -7.04 -9.36
CA THR A 135 -10.35 -6.57 -10.39
C THR A 135 -10.63 -5.13 -10.80
N ALA A 136 -11.89 -4.76 -11.01
CA ALA A 136 -12.26 -3.40 -11.41
C ALA A 136 -11.98 -2.36 -10.33
N HIS A 137 -12.15 -2.70 -9.04
CA HIS A 137 -11.90 -1.78 -7.92
C HIS A 137 -10.42 -1.56 -7.65
N HIS A 138 -9.62 -2.63 -7.75
CA HIS A 138 -8.17 -2.57 -7.57
C HIS A 138 -7.42 -2.39 -8.90
N LYS A 139 -8.14 -2.02 -9.96
CA LYS A 139 -7.55 -1.86 -11.29
C LYS A 139 -6.60 -0.66 -11.33
N GLN A 140 -5.35 -0.94 -11.01
CA GLN A 140 -4.23 -0.08 -11.31
C GLN A 140 -3.38 -0.78 -12.38
N THR A 141 -3.63 -0.47 -13.64
CA THR A 141 -2.81 -1.00 -14.74
C THR A 141 -1.61 -0.07 -14.94
N PRO A 142 -0.37 -0.59 -14.94
CA PRO A 142 0.80 0.20 -15.26
C PRO A 142 0.67 0.81 -16.66
N SER A 143 1.22 2.01 -16.86
CA SER A 143 1.35 2.57 -18.21
C SER A 143 2.32 1.72 -19.03
N LEU A 144 2.26 1.83 -20.36
CA LEU A 144 3.23 1.17 -21.25
C LEU A 144 4.66 1.58 -20.93
N LEU A 145 4.90 2.84 -20.56
CA LEU A 145 6.24 3.32 -20.16
C LEU A 145 6.72 2.63 -18.87
N ASN A 146 5.84 2.45 -17.88
CA ASN A 146 6.20 1.73 -16.68
C ASN A 146 6.46 0.25 -16.97
N LEU A 147 5.74 -0.34 -17.91
CA LEU A 147 5.97 -1.71 -18.34
C LEU A 147 7.33 -1.87 -19.03
N GLU A 148 7.67 -0.98 -19.97
CA GLU A 148 8.97 -0.98 -20.66
C GLU A 148 10.12 -0.81 -19.65
N ALA A 149 10.00 0.15 -18.74
CA ALA A 149 10.97 0.37 -17.68
C ALA A 149 11.08 -0.83 -16.72
N ALA A 150 9.98 -1.54 -16.45
CA ALA A 150 10.00 -2.75 -15.64
C ALA A 150 10.71 -3.91 -16.36
N TYR A 151 10.49 -4.08 -17.67
CA TYR A 151 11.25 -5.07 -18.46
C TYR A 151 12.75 -4.73 -18.51
N GLU A 152 13.11 -3.46 -18.62
CA GLU A 152 14.51 -3.02 -18.57
C GLU A 152 15.13 -3.31 -17.20
N MET A 153 14.44 -2.95 -16.11
CA MET A 153 14.89 -3.23 -14.76
C MET A 153 15.07 -4.73 -14.52
N LEU A 154 14.13 -5.57 -14.97
CA LEU A 154 14.21 -7.03 -14.83
C LEU A 154 15.44 -7.62 -15.56
N ARG A 155 15.79 -7.08 -16.72
CA ARG A 155 16.98 -7.50 -17.47
C ARG A 155 18.28 -7.07 -16.77
N ASN A 156 18.29 -5.88 -16.17
CA ASN A 156 19.48 -5.33 -15.52
C ASN A 156 19.70 -5.89 -14.11
N HIS A 157 18.63 -6.38 -13.46
CA HIS A 157 18.66 -6.96 -12.13
C HIS A 157 17.98 -8.34 -12.16
N PRO A 158 18.64 -9.35 -12.76
CA PRO A 158 18.13 -10.73 -12.74
C PRO A 158 18.06 -11.25 -11.29
N TYR A 159 17.25 -12.29 -11.08
CA TYR A 159 17.20 -12.94 -9.77
C TYR A 159 18.57 -13.50 -9.39
N GLU A 160 19.01 -13.18 -8.20
CA GLU A 160 20.23 -13.69 -7.59
C GLU A 160 19.89 -14.73 -6.54
N ASP A 161 20.41 -15.94 -6.69
CA ASP A 161 20.28 -16.98 -5.66
C ASP A 161 21.33 -16.73 -4.59
N VAL A 162 20.93 -15.98 -3.57
CA VAL A 162 21.79 -15.65 -2.43
C VAL A 162 21.38 -16.53 -1.25
N ASP A 163 22.32 -17.34 -0.79
CA ASP A 163 22.15 -18.11 0.44
C ASP A 163 22.24 -17.17 1.65
N GLU A 164 21.13 -16.52 1.92
CA GLU A 164 21.00 -15.57 3.03
C GLU A 164 20.52 -16.31 4.28
N GLU A 165 21.42 -16.50 5.24
CA GLU A 165 21.09 -17.15 6.50
C GLU A 165 20.06 -16.35 7.28
N ARG A 166 18.85 -16.91 7.45
CA ARG A 166 17.78 -16.33 8.27
C ARG A 166 17.78 -16.94 9.66
N ASN A 167 18.58 -16.37 10.54
CA ASN A 167 18.80 -16.85 11.91
C ASN A 167 18.24 -15.91 12.99
N ILE A 168 17.67 -14.76 12.60
CA ILE A 168 17.08 -13.80 13.54
C ILE A 168 15.60 -14.15 13.73
N THR A 169 15.24 -14.46 14.97
CA THR A 169 13.85 -14.78 15.34
C THR A 169 12.96 -13.53 15.34
N ALA A 170 11.64 -13.73 15.32
CA ALA A 170 10.66 -12.65 15.45
C ALA A 170 10.87 -11.82 16.73
N ASP A 171 11.17 -12.46 17.87
CA ASP A 171 11.40 -11.78 19.15
C ASP A 171 12.63 -10.86 19.10
N GLU A 172 13.71 -11.30 18.45
CA GLU A 172 14.90 -10.48 18.28
C GLU A 172 14.66 -9.36 17.27
N ALA A 173 13.93 -9.62 16.19
CA ALA A 173 13.51 -8.60 15.23
C ALA A 173 12.67 -7.50 15.89
N ILE A 174 11.70 -7.89 16.72
CA ILE A 174 10.87 -6.96 17.52
C ILE A 174 11.75 -6.01 18.34
N LYS A 175 12.71 -6.56 19.10
CA LYS A 175 13.63 -5.75 19.93
C LYS A 175 14.46 -4.76 19.11
N ARG A 176 15.01 -5.22 17.98
CA ARG A 176 15.87 -4.40 17.11
C ARG A 176 15.08 -3.29 16.41
N ILE A 177 13.90 -3.60 15.92
CA ILE A 177 13.01 -2.62 15.27
C ILE A 177 12.48 -1.62 16.28
N GLN A 178 12.04 -2.07 17.49
CA GLN A 178 11.59 -1.18 18.55
C GLN A 178 12.69 -0.19 18.96
N LYS A 179 13.94 -0.67 19.08
CA LYS A 179 15.09 0.19 19.35
C LYS A 179 15.27 1.26 18.27
N HIS A 180 15.05 0.90 16.99
CA HIS A 180 15.15 1.84 15.88
C HIS A 180 14.02 2.87 15.90
N ILE A 181 12.77 2.46 16.13
CA ILE A 181 11.62 3.35 16.34
C ILE A 181 11.89 4.39 17.43
N ASN A 182 12.48 3.94 18.56
CA ASN A 182 12.78 4.80 19.70
C ASN A 182 13.83 5.87 19.39
N LYS A 183 14.79 5.62 18.48
CA LYS A 183 15.76 6.63 18.01
C LYS A 183 15.07 7.84 17.35
N PHE A 184 13.98 7.60 16.59
CA PHE A 184 13.18 8.65 15.96
C PHE A 184 12.14 9.27 16.89
N LYS A 185 12.03 8.75 18.14
CA LYS A 185 10.98 9.16 19.10
C LYS A 185 9.57 8.98 18.56
N TYR A 186 9.39 8.05 17.62
CA TYR A 186 8.06 7.64 17.16
C TYR A 186 7.36 6.85 18.28
N LYS A 187 6.09 7.16 18.51
CA LYS A 187 5.30 6.52 19.55
C LYS A 187 4.56 5.29 18.97
N TRP A 188 5.30 4.35 18.43
CA TRP A 188 4.82 3.06 17.94
C TRP A 188 5.38 1.93 18.79
N THR A 189 4.55 0.90 19.02
CA THR A 189 4.95 -0.36 19.68
C THR A 189 5.07 -1.46 18.64
N VAL A 190 6.01 -2.39 18.82
CA VAL A 190 6.17 -3.57 17.99
C VAL A 190 5.68 -4.78 18.77
N GLU A 191 4.72 -5.53 18.21
CA GLU A 191 4.00 -6.60 18.88
C GLU A 191 3.93 -7.84 17.97
N PRO A 192 3.92 -9.08 18.54
CA PRO A 192 3.66 -10.27 17.76
C PRO A 192 2.18 -10.36 17.37
N ASP A 193 1.89 -10.86 16.16
CA ASP A 193 0.52 -11.12 15.69
C ASP A 193 0.55 -12.28 14.66
N ASP A 194 -0.09 -13.38 15.01
CA ASP A 194 -0.16 -14.59 14.19
C ASP A 194 -1.20 -14.53 13.05
N LYS A 195 -2.04 -13.48 13.04
CA LYS A 195 -3.10 -13.28 12.04
C LYS A 195 -2.63 -12.53 10.79
N ILE A 196 -1.46 -11.92 10.82
CA ILE A 196 -0.93 -11.19 9.66
C ILE A 196 -0.34 -12.15 8.63
N MET A 197 -0.55 -11.82 7.35
CA MET A 197 -0.02 -12.62 6.25
C MET A 197 1.43 -12.29 5.92
N SER A 198 1.80 -11.02 5.95
CA SER A 198 3.18 -10.58 5.77
C SER A 198 4.00 -10.87 7.02
N ARG A 199 5.33 -10.92 6.87
CA ARG A 199 6.22 -11.06 8.03
C ARG A 199 6.09 -9.89 9.02
N MET A 200 5.71 -8.71 8.52
CA MET A 200 5.57 -7.50 9.30
C MET A 200 4.55 -6.54 8.66
N ILE A 201 3.83 -5.77 9.46
CA ILE A 201 2.85 -4.77 9.00
C ILE A 201 2.76 -3.58 9.96
N VAL A 202 2.68 -2.37 9.43
CA VAL A 202 2.48 -1.14 10.20
C VAL A 202 1.00 -0.75 10.19
N ASN A 203 0.42 -0.53 11.38
CA ASN A 203 -0.98 -0.20 11.56
C ASN A 203 -1.22 1.29 11.88
N LEU A 204 -2.46 1.75 11.71
CA LEU A 204 -2.86 3.12 12.05
C LEU A 204 -2.99 3.36 13.57
N ASN A 205 -3.26 2.31 14.34
CA ASN A 205 -3.39 2.36 15.81
C ASN A 205 -2.04 2.48 16.54
N ARG A 206 -0.97 2.82 15.84
CA ARG A 206 0.40 2.95 16.34
C ARG A 206 1.04 1.64 16.79
N THR A 207 0.61 0.54 16.22
CA THR A 207 1.31 -0.74 16.36
C THR A 207 2.00 -1.14 15.07
N MET A 208 3.05 -1.92 15.20
CA MET A 208 3.70 -2.64 14.13
C MET A 208 3.69 -4.12 14.50
N ASN A 209 3.01 -4.92 13.72
CA ASN A 209 2.84 -6.33 14.03
C ASN A 209 3.89 -7.17 13.30
N VAL A 210 4.43 -8.16 14.00
CA VAL A 210 5.42 -9.12 13.49
C VAL A 210 4.87 -10.53 13.63
N ARG A 211 4.92 -11.30 12.55
CA ARG A 211 4.46 -12.69 12.57
C ARG A 211 5.42 -13.55 13.40
N PRO A 212 4.95 -14.30 14.42
CA PRO A 212 5.79 -14.98 15.41
C PRO A 212 6.70 -16.07 14.82
N ASP A 213 6.26 -16.73 13.74
CA ASP A 213 7.01 -17.77 13.03
C ASP A 213 8.01 -17.22 11.98
N ALA A 214 8.05 -15.90 11.80
CA ALA A 214 8.92 -15.29 10.82
C ALA A 214 10.38 -15.32 11.25
N MET A 215 11.26 -15.66 10.30
CA MET A 215 12.69 -15.60 10.43
C MET A 215 13.25 -14.52 9.52
N PHE A 216 14.30 -13.85 9.98
CA PHE A 216 14.91 -12.71 9.31
C PHE A 216 16.43 -12.90 9.19
N SER A 217 17.01 -12.28 8.17
CA SER A 217 18.45 -12.07 8.05
C SER A 217 18.86 -10.69 8.56
N GLU A 218 20.15 -10.41 8.63
CA GLU A 218 20.64 -9.06 8.96
C GLU A 218 20.20 -8.04 7.91
N THR A 219 20.27 -8.39 6.62
CA THR A 219 19.82 -7.49 5.55
C THR A 219 18.30 -7.29 5.54
N ASP A 220 17.51 -8.31 5.94
CA ASP A 220 16.07 -8.14 6.19
C ASP A 220 15.83 -7.06 7.26
N ILE A 221 16.53 -7.12 8.40
CA ILE A 221 16.35 -6.16 9.51
C ILE A 221 16.73 -4.75 9.08
N GLU A 222 17.86 -4.57 8.39
CA GLU A 222 18.27 -3.24 7.91
C GLU A 222 17.30 -2.69 6.88
N THR A 223 16.84 -3.52 5.94
CA THR A 223 15.80 -3.14 4.96
C THR A 223 14.50 -2.73 5.66
N LEU A 224 14.02 -3.52 6.62
CA LEU A 224 12.78 -3.24 7.36
C LEU A 224 12.85 -1.95 8.18
N LYS A 225 14.01 -1.61 8.76
CA LYS A 225 14.21 -0.31 9.41
C LYS A 225 13.98 0.86 8.45
N ARG A 226 14.47 0.76 7.22
CA ARG A 226 14.34 1.81 6.20
C ARG A 226 12.94 1.85 5.59
N HIS A 227 12.37 0.68 5.32
CA HIS A 227 11.08 0.50 4.68
C HIS A 227 9.93 0.82 5.65
N GLU A 228 9.84 0.04 6.73
CA GLU A 228 8.70 0.09 7.63
C GLU A 228 8.77 1.28 8.59
N VAL A 229 9.96 1.53 9.18
CA VAL A 229 10.06 2.56 10.21
C VAL A 229 10.26 3.94 9.61
N GLU A 230 11.26 4.13 8.75
CA GLU A 230 11.58 5.47 8.25
C GLU A 230 10.60 5.97 7.18
N ALA A 231 9.96 5.07 6.40
CA ALA A 231 8.92 5.47 5.46
C ALA A 231 7.53 5.36 6.10
N HIS A 232 7.00 4.15 6.31
CA HIS A 232 5.60 3.97 6.71
C HIS A 232 5.27 4.58 8.08
N ILE A 233 6.03 4.25 9.14
CA ILE A 233 5.80 4.87 10.46
C ILE A 233 6.09 6.37 10.39
N GLY A 234 7.16 6.79 9.70
CA GLY A 234 7.49 8.20 9.52
C GLY A 234 6.34 9.01 8.94
N ARG A 235 5.73 8.55 7.86
CA ARG A 235 4.58 9.23 7.22
C ARG A 235 3.37 9.31 8.15
N ARG A 236 3.05 8.23 8.85
CA ARG A 236 1.94 8.20 9.83
C ARG A 236 2.22 9.12 11.04
N TYR A 237 3.45 9.13 11.53
CA TYR A 237 3.86 10.02 12.63
C TYR A 237 3.72 11.49 12.27
N TYR A 238 4.19 11.89 11.09
CA TYR A 238 4.02 13.28 10.65
C TYR A 238 2.56 13.60 10.32
N GLY A 239 1.79 12.64 9.84
CA GLY A 239 0.34 12.76 9.70
C GLY A 239 -0.33 13.10 11.02
N LEU A 240 -0.03 12.36 12.10
CA LEU A 240 -0.51 12.68 13.46
C LEU A 240 -0.06 14.07 13.93
N LYS A 241 1.17 14.47 13.62
CA LYS A 241 1.66 15.82 13.94
C LYS A 241 0.95 16.94 13.22
N SER A 242 0.35 16.69 12.07
CA SER A 242 -0.46 17.67 11.35
C SER A 242 -1.72 18.07 12.11
N GLY A 243 -2.20 17.23 13.03
CA GLY A 243 -3.42 17.42 13.81
C GLY A 243 -4.69 17.01 13.07
N LEU A 244 -4.58 16.33 11.91
CA LEU A 244 -5.72 15.82 11.14
C LEU A 244 -5.53 14.33 10.82
N ASN A 245 -6.58 13.53 11.07
CA ASN A 245 -6.62 12.11 10.71
C ASN A 245 -6.47 11.89 9.19
N LEU A 246 -6.90 12.86 8.40
CA LEU A 246 -6.72 12.85 6.95
C LEU A 246 -5.27 12.54 6.56
N PHE A 247 -4.29 13.19 7.19
CA PHE A 247 -2.87 12.97 6.87
C PHE A 247 -2.28 11.74 7.58
N LEU A 248 -2.86 11.29 8.70
CA LEU A 248 -2.52 10.00 9.29
C LEU A 248 -2.92 8.85 8.36
N CYS A 249 -4.15 8.89 7.86
CA CYS A 249 -4.71 7.86 6.99
C CYS A 249 -4.11 7.88 5.58
N GLY A 250 -3.65 9.05 5.15
CA GLY A 250 -3.17 9.33 3.80
C GLY A 250 -4.30 9.70 2.82
N LEU A 251 -3.98 10.58 1.88
CA LEU A 251 -4.89 10.97 0.81
C LEU A 251 -5.06 9.82 -0.19
N VAL A 252 -6.05 9.92 -1.07
CA VAL A 252 -6.27 8.91 -2.13
C VAL A 252 -4.98 8.64 -2.89
N ARG A 253 -4.71 7.36 -3.13
CA ARG A 253 -3.48 6.86 -3.79
C ARG A 253 -2.17 7.27 -3.09
N SER A 254 -2.21 7.68 -1.83
CA SER A 254 -0.98 7.93 -1.05
C SER A 254 -0.10 6.70 -0.94
N GLY A 255 -0.68 5.50 -1.01
CA GLY A 255 0.05 4.22 -1.03
C GLY A 255 1.11 4.14 -2.12
N VAL A 256 0.90 4.77 -3.29
CA VAL A 256 1.91 4.80 -4.37
C VAL A 256 3.20 5.49 -3.90
N LEU A 257 3.09 6.68 -3.29
CA LEU A 257 4.27 7.39 -2.75
C LEU A 257 4.77 6.79 -1.44
N ASP A 258 3.90 6.10 -0.68
CA ASP A 258 4.26 5.40 0.54
C ASP A 258 5.22 4.24 0.22
N GLU A 259 4.81 3.35 -0.68
CA GLU A 259 5.65 2.24 -1.14
C GLU A 259 6.87 2.74 -1.92
N GLY A 260 6.70 3.79 -2.74
CA GLY A 260 7.81 4.37 -3.49
C GLY A 260 8.92 4.91 -2.59
N LEU A 261 8.56 5.63 -1.51
CA LEU A 261 9.52 6.14 -0.53
C LEU A 261 10.17 4.99 0.27
N ALA A 262 9.39 3.96 0.60
CA ALA A 262 9.87 2.79 1.30
C ALA A 262 10.91 2.01 0.47
N ILE A 263 10.65 1.79 -0.82
CA ILE A 263 11.61 1.16 -1.74
C ILE A 263 12.84 2.06 -1.93
N TYR A 264 12.64 3.38 -2.13
CA TYR A 264 13.76 4.31 -2.25
C TYR A 264 14.68 4.25 -1.03
N ASN A 265 14.11 4.28 0.18
CA ASN A 265 14.89 4.17 1.41
C ASN A 265 15.62 2.82 1.51
N SER A 266 14.98 1.73 1.09
CA SER A 266 15.58 0.39 1.10
C SER A 266 16.77 0.26 0.15
N LEU A 267 16.74 0.95 -1.00
CA LEU A 267 17.79 0.87 -2.01
C LEU A 267 18.92 1.89 -1.81
N HIS A 268 18.62 3.05 -1.22
CA HIS A 268 19.57 4.17 -1.19
C HIS A 268 20.04 4.59 0.20
N LYS A 269 19.47 4.02 1.27
CA LYS A 269 19.85 4.35 2.65
C LYS A 269 20.38 3.15 3.44
N THR A 270 20.53 2.00 2.83
CA THR A 270 21.17 0.81 3.42
C THR A 270 22.60 0.70 2.92
N GLU A 271 23.53 0.30 3.81
CA GLU A 271 24.89 -0.01 3.41
C GLU A 271 24.97 -1.32 2.63
N GLU A 272 24.15 -2.30 3.04
CA GLU A 272 23.99 -3.57 2.35
C GLU A 272 22.58 -3.63 1.78
N ILE A 273 22.47 -3.57 0.45
CA ILE A 273 21.20 -3.66 -0.25
C ILE A 273 20.73 -5.10 -0.23
N LYS A 274 19.48 -5.30 0.22
CA LYS A 274 18.85 -6.60 0.15
C LYS A 274 18.73 -7.04 -1.31
N PRO A 275 19.20 -8.25 -1.66
CA PRO A 275 19.10 -8.75 -3.03
C PRO A 275 17.65 -8.88 -3.48
N ASN A 276 17.45 -8.82 -4.78
CA ASN A 276 16.18 -9.04 -5.45
C ASN A 276 15.06 -8.01 -5.19
N ILE A 277 15.35 -6.82 -4.62
CA ILE A 277 14.32 -5.76 -4.49
C ILE A 277 13.87 -5.31 -5.89
N GLU A 278 14.82 -4.90 -6.73
CA GLU A 278 14.55 -4.43 -8.10
C GLU A 278 13.90 -5.53 -8.95
N PHE A 279 14.40 -6.77 -8.87
CA PHE A 279 13.80 -7.93 -9.50
C PHE A 279 12.31 -8.06 -9.13
N ASN A 280 12.00 -8.05 -7.84
CA ASN A 280 10.64 -8.28 -7.34
C ASN A 280 9.67 -7.15 -7.72
N ILE A 281 10.09 -5.88 -7.63
CA ILE A 281 9.21 -4.76 -8.02
C ILE A 281 8.98 -4.72 -9.53
N ALA A 282 9.98 -5.05 -10.34
CA ALA A 282 9.84 -5.14 -11.80
C ALA A 282 8.91 -6.31 -12.19
N LEU A 283 9.14 -7.51 -11.65
CA LEU A 283 8.30 -8.67 -11.94
C LEU A 283 6.83 -8.43 -11.56
N LYS A 284 6.57 -7.86 -10.39
CA LYS A 284 5.21 -7.49 -9.95
C LYS A 284 4.53 -6.51 -10.91
N THR A 285 5.27 -5.54 -11.44
CA THR A 285 4.72 -4.58 -12.41
C THR A 285 4.33 -5.25 -13.72
N ILE A 286 5.16 -6.18 -14.20
CA ILE A 286 4.85 -6.97 -15.40
C ILE A 286 3.61 -7.84 -15.16
N ILE A 287 3.52 -8.51 -14.00
CA ILE A 287 2.33 -9.30 -13.61
C ILE A 287 1.09 -8.40 -13.59
N ALA A 288 1.15 -7.24 -12.92
CA ALA A 288 0.01 -6.31 -12.83
C ALA A 288 -0.49 -5.84 -14.19
N TYR A 289 0.40 -5.69 -15.18
CA TYR A 289 0.00 -5.31 -16.54
C TYR A 289 -0.76 -6.40 -17.28
N HIS A 290 -0.43 -7.67 -17.00
CA HIS A 290 -1.01 -8.83 -17.68
C HIS A 290 -2.17 -9.48 -16.92
N ILE A 291 -2.43 -9.09 -15.67
CA ILE A 291 -3.35 -9.75 -14.75
C ILE A 291 -4.80 -9.87 -15.27
N ASP A 292 -5.27 -8.86 -16.01
CA ASP A 292 -6.63 -8.82 -16.59
C ASP A 292 -6.73 -9.55 -17.93
N LYS A 293 -5.67 -10.20 -18.39
CA LYS A 293 -5.62 -10.87 -19.71
C LYS A 293 -5.26 -12.35 -19.62
N MET A 294 -4.70 -12.78 -18.48
CA MET A 294 -4.10 -14.10 -18.31
C MET A 294 -4.57 -14.76 -17.01
N ASP A 295 -4.74 -16.09 -17.07
CA ASP A 295 -4.91 -16.91 -15.87
C ASP A 295 -3.59 -17.10 -15.10
N PHE A 296 -3.64 -17.79 -13.96
CA PHE A 296 -2.46 -18.02 -13.13
C PHE A 296 -1.36 -18.78 -13.87
N CYS A 297 -1.71 -19.83 -14.61
CA CYS A 297 -0.76 -20.65 -15.32
C CYS A 297 -0.09 -19.90 -16.49
N GLU A 298 -0.87 -19.10 -17.22
CA GLU A 298 -0.36 -18.28 -18.33
C GLU A 298 0.63 -17.22 -17.84
N ILE A 299 0.29 -16.54 -16.70
CA ILE A 299 1.20 -15.59 -16.05
C ILE A 299 2.46 -16.29 -15.57
N PHE A 300 2.34 -17.48 -14.97
CA PHE A 300 3.47 -18.24 -14.50
C PHE A 300 4.41 -18.62 -15.66
N ASP A 301 3.86 -19.11 -16.77
CA ASP A 301 4.65 -19.47 -17.95
C ASP A 301 5.35 -18.26 -18.60
N MET A 302 4.67 -17.12 -18.63
CA MET A 302 5.27 -15.85 -19.06
C MET A 302 6.43 -15.44 -18.13
N CYS A 303 6.19 -15.41 -16.82
CA CYS A 303 7.21 -15.03 -15.84
C CYS A 303 8.41 -15.97 -15.88
N LYS A 304 8.20 -17.28 -16.04
CA LYS A 304 9.29 -18.27 -16.17
C LYS A 304 10.17 -18.04 -17.38
N LYS A 305 9.59 -17.60 -18.50
CA LYS A 305 10.36 -17.23 -19.70
C LYS A 305 11.18 -15.94 -19.51
N LEU A 306 10.65 -14.98 -18.76
CA LEU A 306 11.30 -13.70 -18.50
C LEU A 306 12.36 -13.77 -17.40
N ALA A 307 12.10 -14.56 -16.36
CA ALA A 307 12.89 -14.66 -15.14
C ALA A 307 13.47 -16.09 -14.98
N GLN A 308 14.25 -16.54 -15.95
CA GLN A 308 14.73 -17.92 -16.03
C GLN A 308 15.60 -18.34 -14.83
N SER A 309 16.32 -17.40 -14.22
CA SER A 309 17.15 -17.64 -13.03
C SER A 309 16.34 -17.79 -11.75
N ALA A 310 15.08 -17.30 -11.73
CA ALA A 310 14.27 -17.34 -10.53
C ALA A 310 13.69 -18.74 -10.27
N PRO A 311 13.73 -19.23 -9.00
CA PRO A 311 13.03 -20.43 -8.61
C PRO A 311 11.52 -20.34 -8.87
N ASP A 312 10.89 -21.46 -9.17
CA ASP A 312 9.45 -21.52 -9.43
C ASP A 312 8.62 -21.04 -8.23
N SER A 313 9.10 -21.26 -6.99
CA SER A 313 8.49 -20.78 -5.77
C SER A 313 8.47 -19.24 -5.69
N VAL A 314 9.52 -18.57 -6.11
CA VAL A 314 9.61 -17.11 -6.15
C VAL A 314 8.62 -16.53 -7.16
N ILE A 315 8.50 -17.16 -8.32
CA ILE A 315 7.51 -16.76 -9.33
C ILE A 315 6.09 -16.96 -8.79
N PHE A 316 5.80 -18.12 -8.19
CA PHE A 316 4.51 -18.39 -7.55
C PHE A 316 4.16 -17.32 -6.51
N ASP A 317 5.09 -17.01 -5.58
CA ASP A 317 4.87 -16.03 -4.51
C ASP A 317 4.61 -14.61 -5.01
N ASN A 318 5.20 -14.25 -6.14
CA ASN A 318 4.90 -12.97 -6.78
C ASN A 318 3.51 -12.95 -7.42
N ILE A 319 3.06 -14.03 -8.08
CA ILE A 319 1.76 -14.09 -8.75
C ILE A 319 0.62 -14.17 -7.74
N ILE A 320 0.77 -14.98 -6.70
CA ILE A 320 -0.30 -15.21 -5.72
C ILE A 320 -0.73 -13.92 -5.01
N ARG A 321 0.17 -12.95 -4.84
CA ARG A 321 -0.15 -11.63 -4.27
C ARG A 321 -1.25 -10.90 -5.04
N PHE A 322 -1.37 -11.15 -6.33
CA PHE A 322 -2.40 -10.55 -7.18
C PHE A 322 -3.67 -11.40 -7.25
N LYS A 323 -3.52 -12.73 -7.20
CA LYS A 323 -4.62 -13.67 -7.42
C LYS A 323 -5.34 -14.11 -6.15
N ARG A 324 -4.74 -13.97 -4.98
CA ARG A 324 -5.25 -14.49 -3.70
C ARG A 324 -6.67 -14.06 -3.33
N GLU A 325 -7.10 -12.86 -3.77
CA GLU A 325 -8.43 -12.34 -3.48
C GLU A 325 -9.53 -12.92 -4.39
N LEU A 326 -9.15 -13.64 -5.44
CA LEU A 326 -10.09 -14.26 -6.37
C LEU A 326 -10.64 -15.61 -5.89
N GLN A 327 -10.06 -16.23 -4.86
CA GLN A 327 -10.30 -17.61 -4.44
C GLN A 327 -9.99 -18.66 -5.52
N ASP A 328 -10.56 -18.51 -6.72
CA ASP A 328 -10.26 -19.33 -7.91
C ASP A 328 -9.24 -18.61 -8.81
N SER A 329 -8.01 -19.08 -8.81
CA SER A 329 -6.91 -18.48 -9.56
C SER A 329 -6.95 -18.77 -11.07
N SER A 330 -7.86 -19.65 -11.54
CA SER A 330 -8.09 -19.88 -12.97
C SER A 330 -8.74 -18.67 -13.65
N LEU A 331 -9.35 -17.80 -12.86
CA LEU A 331 -10.01 -16.60 -13.35
C LEU A 331 -8.98 -15.53 -13.73
N ILE A 332 -9.26 -14.80 -14.82
CA ILE A 332 -8.48 -13.60 -15.17
C ILE A 332 -8.80 -12.47 -14.17
N GLY A 333 -7.87 -11.55 -14.00
CA GLY A 333 -8.02 -10.45 -13.05
C GLY A 333 -7.27 -10.68 -11.75
N GLY A 334 -7.41 -9.74 -10.81
CA GLY A 334 -6.78 -9.75 -9.50
C GLY A 334 -6.49 -8.34 -8.95
N ASN A 335 -5.82 -8.28 -7.80
CA ASN A 335 -5.48 -7.03 -7.15
C ASN A 335 -4.18 -6.44 -7.72
N GLY A 336 -4.27 -5.29 -8.41
CA GLY A 336 -3.14 -4.61 -9.05
C GLY A 336 -2.30 -3.72 -8.13
N ASP A 337 -2.62 -3.60 -6.83
CA ASP A 337 -2.00 -2.62 -5.92
C ASP A 337 -0.47 -2.79 -5.78
N ALA A 338 0.04 -4.02 -5.98
CA ALA A 338 1.47 -4.29 -5.89
C ALA A 338 2.32 -3.57 -6.96
N MET A 339 1.73 -3.00 -8.02
CA MET A 339 2.45 -2.11 -8.95
C MET A 339 2.88 -0.79 -8.30
N SER A 340 2.25 -0.42 -7.17
CA SER A 340 2.56 0.81 -6.43
C SER A 340 4.04 0.89 -6.04
N TYR A 341 4.67 -0.26 -5.76
CA TYR A 341 6.10 -0.34 -5.43
C TYR A 341 6.98 0.25 -6.54
N PHE A 342 6.82 -0.26 -7.77
CA PHE A 342 7.62 0.20 -8.91
C PHE A 342 7.26 1.62 -9.34
N CYS A 343 5.95 1.88 -9.56
CA CYS A 343 5.49 3.20 -10.03
C CYS A 343 5.84 4.30 -9.01
N GLY A 344 5.67 4.01 -7.73
CA GLY A 344 6.06 4.92 -6.65
C GLY A 344 7.56 5.15 -6.61
N TYR A 345 8.37 4.09 -6.74
CA TYR A 345 9.82 4.21 -6.79
C TYR A 345 10.29 5.06 -7.97
N GLN A 346 9.71 4.87 -9.17
CA GLN A 346 10.04 5.68 -10.35
C GLN A 346 9.77 7.18 -10.11
N ILE A 347 8.72 7.53 -9.39
CA ILE A 347 8.43 8.92 -9.03
C ILE A 347 9.40 9.44 -7.98
N VAL A 348 9.62 8.67 -6.90
CA VAL A 348 10.40 9.13 -5.75
C VAL A 348 11.90 9.22 -6.01
N LYS A 349 12.45 8.35 -6.88
CA LYS A 349 13.88 8.40 -7.23
C LYS A 349 14.29 9.70 -7.91
N ASP A 350 13.37 10.30 -8.68
CA ASP A 350 13.62 11.54 -9.43
C ASP A 350 13.38 12.80 -8.57
N MET A 351 12.83 12.66 -7.34
CA MET A 351 12.62 13.76 -6.41
C MET A 351 13.94 14.19 -5.75
N ASN A 352 14.05 15.49 -5.44
CA ASN A 352 15.10 15.99 -4.57
C ASN A 352 14.77 15.72 -3.07
N ASP A 353 15.71 16.03 -2.17
CA ASP A 353 15.53 15.73 -0.73
C ASP A 353 14.40 16.51 -0.08
N GLU A 354 14.13 17.75 -0.54
CA GLU A 354 13.01 18.55 -0.03
C GLU A 354 11.68 17.92 -0.42
N GLU A 355 11.52 17.51 -1.66
CA GLU A 355 10.32 16.83 -2.16
C GLU A 355 10.08 15.49 -1.44
N ARG A 356 11.15 14.67 -1.24
CA ARG A 356 11.06 13.44 -0.45
C ARG A 356 10.65 13.70 0.99
N ASN A 357 11.17 14.76 1.62
CA ASN A 357 10.77 15.15 2.97
C ASN A 357 9.32 15.67 3.02
N ASP A 358 8.84 16.31 1.97
CA ASP A 358 7.46 16.75 1.88
C ASP A 358 6.48 15.59 1.79
N ILE A 359 6.72 14.61 0.92
CA ILE A 359 5.87 13.42 0.84
C ILE A 359 5.93 12.58 2.12
N LEU A 360 7.05 12.59 2.84
CA LEU A 360 7.15 11.98 4.17
C LEU A 360 6.21 12.66 5.17
N LYS A 361 6.10 14.00 5.11
CA LYS A 361 5.34 14.79 6.10
C LYS A 361 3.85 14.88 5.83
N TYR A 362 3.44 14.89 4.58
CA TYR A 362 2.06 15.25 4.23
C TYR A 362 1.20 14.07 3.74
N ASN A 363 1.75 12.88 3.64
CA ASN A 363 1.07 11.65 3.27
C ASN A 363 0.11 11.79 2.07
N VAL A 364 0.59 12.46 1.03
CA VAL A 364 -0.14 12.74 -0.21
C VAL A 364 0.01 11.64 -1.25
N GLY A 365 -0.91 11.57 -2.22
CA GLY A 365 -0.77 10.77 -3.43
C GLY A 365 -0.09 11.54 -4.57
N PRO A 366 0.31 10.87 -5.68
CA PRO A 366 1.03 11.51 -6.79
C PRO A 366 0.30 12.71 -7.39
N HIS A 367 -1.01 12.64 -7.51
CA HIS A 367 -1.83 13.72 -8.08
C HIS A 367 -2.01 14.93 -7.16
N HIS A 368 -1.61 14.82 -5.89
CA HIS A 368 -1.63 15.92 -4.93
C HIS A 368 -0.27 16.62 -4.76
N LEU A 369 0.77 16.20 -5.49
CA LEU A 369 2.11 16.80 -5.34
C LEU A 369 2.11 18.32 -5.58
N GLY A 370 1.35 18.78 -6.57
CA GLY A 370 1.20 20.21 -6.85
C GLY A 370 0.49 21.02 -5.74
N GLU A 371 -0.19 20.34 -4.81
CA GLU A 371 -0.95 20.98 -3.73
C GLU A 371 -0.19 21.09 -2.40
N ILE A 372 0.99 20.49 -2.31
CA ILE A 372 1.77 20.41 -1.06
C ILE A 372 2.00 21.80 -0.44
N ASN A 373 2.33 22.81 -1.24
CA ASN A 373 2.56 24.15 -0.74
C ASN A 373 1.28 24.79 -0.15
N THR A 374 0.13 24.54 -0.74
CA THR A 374 -1.16 25.01 -0.22
C THR A 374 -1.53 24.24 1.06
N ILE A 375 -1.27 22.94 1.13
CA ILE A 375 -1.42 22.14 2.35
C ILE A 375 -0.54 22.68 3.47
N LYS A 376 0.75 22.95 3.20
CA LYS A 376 1.67 23.58 4.16
C LYS A 376 1.12 24.90 4.70
N GLN A 377 0.64 25.75 3.81
CA GLN A 377 0.06 27.05 4.16
C GLN A 377 -1.20 26.89 5.00
N PHE A 378 -2.12 26.01 4.62
CA PHE A 378 -3.35 25.72 5.37
C PHE A 378 -3.05 25.27 6.81
N LEU A 379 -2.17 24.30 6.98
CA LEU A 379 -1.78 23.77 8.29
C LEU A 379 -1.08 24.84 9.15
N LYS A 380 -0.19 25.64 8.55
CA LYS A 380 0.51 26.74 9.24
C LYS A 380 -0.45 27.81 9.75
N ILE A 381 -1.45 28.18 8.94
CA ILE A 381 -2.43 29.24 9.29
C ILE A 381 -3.35 28.74 10.41
N ASN A 382 -3.84 27.50 10.33
CA ASN A 382 -4.85 27.00 11.25
C ASN A 382 -4.27 26.42 12.55
N LYS A 383 -3.00 26.02 12.57
CA LYS A 383 -2.27 25.57 13.76
C LYS A 383 -3.04 24.50 14.54
N PHE A 384 -3.40 23.40 13.87
CA PHE A 384 -4.06 22.29 14.54
C PHE A 384 -3.15 21.70 15.64
N LYS A 385 -3.78 21.27 16.73
CA LYS A 385 -3.05 20.58 17.81
C LYS A 385 -2.68 19.16 17.35
N SER A 386 -1.44 18.77 17.59
CA SER A 386 -0.97 17.41 17.28
C SER A 386 -1.85 16.36 17.97
N LEU A 387 -2.09 15.24 17.27
CA LEU A 387 -2.82 14.08 17.80
C LEU A 387 -1.96 13.17 18.70
N ILE A 388 -0.67 13.53 18.93
CA ILE A 388 0.29 12.80 19.79
C ILE A 388 0.95 13.70 20.81
#